data_49e6648214c46246b1c7260912119577
#
_entry.id   49e6648214c46246b1c7260912119577
#
_cell.length_a   1.000
_cell.length_b   1.000
_cell.length_c   1.000
_cell.angle_alpha   90.00
_cell.angle_beta   90.00
_cell.angle_gamma   90.00
#
_symmetry.space_group_name_H-M   'P 1'
#
loop_
_entity.id
_entity.type
_entity.pdbx_description
1 polymer ?
#
loop_
_entity_poly.entity_id
_entity_poly.type
_entity_poly.pdbx_seq_one_letter_code
_entity_poly.pdbx_strand_id
1 'polypeptide(L)'
;MQTVGVICEYNPFHLGHARQLAMIRQQLGRDTAVVCLMSGNYVQRGEPAVFDKGVRARAAVDAGADLVLELPVTAALQSAEGFAAGGVRILSALGCGYLSFGCESGSGEALFRAAKASCAPEFEAFLHEAMQEGLSYAAARQRALAALGADGELLTRPNDILAFEYCRAIIRQESGLRPLA
;
A
#
# COMPACT_ATOMS: atom_id res chain seq x y z
N MET A 1 -0.83 12.83 -19.91
CA MET A 1 -0.01 11.68 -19.47
C MET A 1 -0.48 11.32 -18.07
N GLN A 2 -0.78 10.05 -17.80
CA GLN A 2 -1.15 9.58 -16.48
C GLN A 2 0.12 9.17 -15.72
N THR A 3 0.13 9.34 -14.41
CA THR A 3 1.26 8.94 -13.55
C THR A 3 0.77 8.01 -12.45
N VAL A 4 1.41 6.86 -12.31
CA VAL A 4 1.07 5.83 -11.32
C VAL A 4 2.24 5.62 -10.38
N GLY A 5 1.96 5.70 -9.09
CA GLY A 5 2.90 5.34 -8.05
C GLY A 5 2.78 3.85 -7.68
N VAL A 6 3.90 3.25 -7.33
CA VAL A 6 3.97 1.91 -6.71
C VAL A 6 4.86 2.03 -5.49
N ILE A 7 4.35 1.72 -4.31
CA ILE A 7 5.18 1.62 -3.10
C ILE A 7 5.67 0.18 -3.00
N CYS A 8 6.97 -0.03 -2.93
CA CYS A 8 7.56 -1.36 -3.11
C CYS A 8 8.84 -1.55 -2.29
N GLU A 9 9.24 -2.80 -2.16
CA GLU A 9 10.52 -3.19 -1.57
C GLU A 9 11.43 -3.90 -2.58
N TYR A 10 10.83 -4.70 -3.48
CA TYR A 10 11.55 -5.50 -4.48
C TYR A 10 12.69 -6.34 -3.87
N ASN A 11 12.38 -7.07 -2.84
CA ASN A 11 13.35 -7.79 -2.00
C ASN A 11 13.25 -9.33 -2.08
N PRO A 12 13.64 -9.96 -3.21
CA PRO A 12 14.15 -9.40 -4.47
C PRO A 12 13.03 -8.97 -5.45
N PHE A 13 13.42 -8.30 -6.53
CA PHE A 13 12.55 -8.10 -7.69
C PHE A 13 12.27 -9.45 -8.38
N HIS A 14 11.03 -9.72 -8.74
CA HIS A 14 10.61 -10.98 -9.38
C HIS A 14 9.54 -10.77 -10.46
N LEU A 15 9.19 -11.84 -11.18
CA LEU A 15 8.24 -11.78 -12.30
C LEU A 15 6.85 -11.23 -11.93
N GLY A 16 6.40 -11.43 -10.69
CA GLY A 16 5.14 -10.84 -10.21
C GLY A 16 5.18 -9.31 -10.21
N HIS A 17 6.32 -8.71 -9.83
CA HIS A 17 6.51 -7.27 -9.89
C HIS A 17 6.56 -6.76 -11.34
N ALA A 18 7.28 -7.45 -12.23
CA ALA A 18 7.30 -7.11 -13.65
C ALA A 18 5.90 -7.16 -14.27
N ARG A 19 5.10 -8.17 -13.90
CA ARG A 19 3.71 -8.30 -14.33
C ARG A 19 2.85 -7.11 -13.86
N GLN A 20 3.01 -6.67 -12.60
CA GLN A 20 2.29 -5.49 -12.09
C GLN A 20 2.60 -4.26 -12.93
N LEU A 21 3.89 -3.98 -13.23
CA LEU A 21 4.28 -2.83 -14.07
C LEU A 21 3.66 -2.92 -15.46
N ALA A 22 3.63 -4.11 -16.06
CA ALA A 22 3.01 -4.32 -17.37
C ALA A 22 1.48 -4.12 -17.32
N MET A 23 0.80 -4.62 -16.27
CA MET A 23 -0.65 -4.48 -16.09
C MET A 23 -1.08 -3.02 -15.93
N ILE A 24 -0.30 -2.18 -15.25
CA ILE A 24 -0.55 -0.74 -15.15
C ILE A 24 -0.71 -0.13 -16.55
N ARG A 25 0.21 -0.42 -17.47
CA ARG A 25 0.16 0.12 -18.83
C ARG A 25 -0.94 -0.51 -19.69
N GLN A 26 -1.33 -1.75 -19.41
CA GLN A 26 -2.48 -2.37 -20.07
C GLN A 26 -3.79 -1.68 -19.70
N GLN A 27 -3.94 -1.29 -18.43
CA GLN A 27 -5.18 -0.69 -17.93
C GLN A 27 -5.29 0.80 -18.24
N LEU A 28 -4.19 1.53 -18.18
CA LEU A 28 -4.19 3.00 -18.24
C LEU A 28 -3.59 3.57 -19.54
N GLY A 29 -3.05 2.70 -20.39
CA GLY A 29 -2.43 3.10 -21.65
C GLY A 29 -0.90 3.12 -21.60
N ARG A 30 -0.28 2.98 -22.79
CA ARG A 30 1.18 2.86 -22.95
C ARG A 30 1.95 4.11 -22.50
N ASP A 31 1.34 5.28 -22.61
CA ASP A 31 1.94 6.57 -22.24
C ASP A 31 1.86 6.87 -20.72
N THR A 32 1.51 5.87 -19.91
CA THR A 32 1.46 5.99 -18.46
C THR A 32 2.87 5.95 -17.88
N ALA A 33 3.24 6.99 -17.13
CA ALA A 33 4.48 7.02 -16.37
C ALA A 33 4.33 6.22 -15.07
N VAL A 34 5.28 5.33 -14.78
CA VAL A 34 5.30 4.48 -13.59
C VAL A 34 6.44 4.90 -12.67
N VAL A 35 6.09 5.38 -11.48
CA VAL A 35 7.01 5.80 -10.43
C VAL A 35 7.03 4.75 -9.33
N CYS A 36 8.16 4.09 -9.13
CA CYS A 36 8.36 3.17 -8.01
C CYS A 36 9.01 3.92 -6.83
N LEU A 37 8.31 3.96 -5.70
CA LEU A 37 8.85 4.48 -4.44
C LEU A 37 9.31 3.28 -3.61
N MET A 38 10.60 3.01 -3.61
CA MET A 38 11.21 1.76 -3.14
C MET A 38 11.95 1.96 -1.83
N SER A 39 11.76 1.06 -0.86
CA SER A 39 12.57 1.04 0.36
C SER A 39 14.06 0.93 0.04
N GLY A 40 14.88 1.64 0.82
CA GLY A 40 16.34 1.70 0.64
C GLY A 40 17.04 0.40 1.06
N ASN A 41 18.04 0.53 1.92
CA ASN A 41 18.86 -0.60 2.37
C ASN A 41 18.15 -1.50 3.39
N TYR A 42 17.05 -1.03 3.97
CA TYR A 42 16.24 -1.80 4.92
C TYR A 42 14.80 -1.90 4.41
N VAL A 43 14.21 -3.07 4.60
CA VAL A 43 12.80 -3.34 4.29
C VAL A 43 11.92 -3.04 5.51
N GLN A 44 10.62 -2.97 5.32
CA GLN A 44 9.63 -2.57 6.33
C GLN A 44 9.72 -3.37 7.64
N ARG A 45 10.11 -4.63 7.56
CA ARG A 45 10.30 -5.50 8.74
C ARG A 45 11.59 -5.23 9.53
N GLY A 46 12.40 -4.23 9.12
CA GLY A 46 13.64 -3.86 9.77
C GLY A 46 14.85 -4.71 9.37
N GLU A 47 14.68 -5.62 8.42
CA GLU A 47 15.76 -6.46 7.91
C GLU A 47 16.55 -5.74 6.81
N PRO A 48 17.86 -6.01 6.67
CA PRO A 48 18.62 -5.58 5.51
C PRO A 48 18.03 -6.18 4.22
N ALA A 49 17.96 -5.39 3.17
CA ALA A 49 17.55 -5.90 1.87
C ALA A 49 18.56 -6.93 1.33
N VAL A 50 18.07 -7.98 0.66
CA VAL A 50 18.90 -9.08 0.12
C VAL A 50 19.90 -8.59 -0.93
N PHE A 51 19.50 -7.60 -1.73
CA PHE A 51 20.36 -6.96 -2.73
C PHE A 51 20.46 -5.46 -2.49
N ASP A 52 21.58 -4.88 -2.92
CA ASP A 52 21.78 -3.44 -2.93
C ASP A 52 20.61 -2.72 -3.62
N LYS A 53 20.27 -1.54 -3.12
CA LYS A 53 19.16 -0.74 -3.65
C LYS A 53 19.33 -0.37 -5.12
N GLY A 54 20.58 -0.15 -5.58
CA GLY A 54 20.87 0.13 -6.97
C GLY A 54 20.56 -1.04 -7.89
N VAL A 55 20.87 -2.29 -7.46
CA VAL A 55 20.52 -3.52 -8.19
C VAL A 55 19.00 -3.68 -8.30
N ARG A 56 18.28 -3.47 -7.20
CA ARG A 56 16.81 -3.57 -7.18
C ARG A 56 16.13 -2.47 -8.03
N ALA A 57 16.63 -1.25 -7.95
CA ALA A 57 16.15 -0.13 -8.77
C ALA A 57 16.38 -0.39 -10.25
N ARG A 58 17.57 -0.89 -10.62
CA ARG A 58 17.89 -1.25 -12.01
C ARG A 58 16.94 -2.33 -12.54
N ALA A 59 16.68 -3.38 -11.77
CA ALA A 59 15.74 -4.42 -12.16
C ALA A 59 14.33 -3.88 -12.41
N ALA A 60 13.87 -2.92 -11.59
CA ALA A 60 12.58 -2.26 -11.78
C ALA A 60 12.53 -1.41 -13.06
N VAL A 61 13.59 -0.64 -13.36
CA VAL A 61 13.69 0.16 -14.59
C VAL A 61 13.74 -0.75 -15.82
N ASP A 62 14.57 -1.78 -15.80
CA ASP A 62 14.67 -2.75 -16.90
C ASP A 62 13.34 -3.50 -17.14
N ALA A 63 12.49 -3.64 -16.11
CA ALA A 63 11.15 -4.21 -16.20
C ALA A 63 10.05 -3.19 -16.55
N GLY A 64 10.40 -1.91 -16.73
CA GLY A 64 9.48 -0.90 -17.24
C GLY A 64 9.05 0.18 -16.24
N ALA A 65 9.70 0.36 -15.10
CA ALA A 65 9.53 1.57 -14.31
C ALA A 65 10.23 2.75 -15.00
N ASP A 66 9.61 3.93 -15.02
CA ASP A 66 10.19 5.14 -15.60
C ASP A 66 11.07 5.88 -14.60
N LEU A 67 10.74 5.78 -13.31
CA LEU A 67 11.46 6.42 -12.23
C LEU A 67 11.43 5.52 -10.99
N VAL A 68 12.58 5.38 -10.34
CA VAL A 68 12.67 4.74 -9.01
C VAL A 68 13.22 5.76 -8.03
N LEU A 69 12.47 6.01 -6.97
CA LEU A 69 12.83 6.89 -5.87
C LEU A 69 13.01 6.07 -4.60
N GLU A 70 13.90 6.51 -3.72
CA GLU A 70 14.08 5.88 -2.41
C GLU A 70 13.03 6.39 -1.43
N LEU A 71 12.27 5.48 -0.83
CA LEU A 71 11.42 5.79 0.32
C LEU A 71 12.33 6.09 1.53
N PRO A 72 12.18 7.26 2.17
CA PRO A 72 12.97 7.59 3.34
C PRO A 72 12.90 6.50 4.42
N VAL A 73 14.02 6.19 5.02
CA VAL A 73 14.13 5.13 6.04
C VAL A 73 13.18 5.36 7.21
N THR A 74 12.90 6.61 7.55
CA THR A 74 11.91 6.99 8.58
C THR A 74 10.48 6.59 8.25
N ALA A 75 10.15 6.38 6.98
CA ALA A 75 8.88 5.83 6.53
C ALA A 75 8.98 4.31 6.27
N ALA A 76 10.12 3.85 5.72
CA ALA A 76 10.33 2.44 5.40
C ALA A 76 10.27 1.53 6.62
N LEU A 77 10.81 1.96 7.77
CA LEU A 77 10.88 1.17 9.03
C LEU A 77 9.67 1.37 9.96
N GLN A 78 8.55 1.85 9.43
CA GLN A 78 7.32 2.03 10.20
C GLN A 78 6.42 0.78 10.17
N SER A 79 5.37 0.80 11.01
CA SER A 79 4.25 -0.13 10.86
C SER A 79 3.64 -0.03 9.45
N ALA A 80 2.80 -0.99 9.07
CA ALA A 80 2.10 -0.94 7.78
C ALA A 80 1.35 0.39 7.57
N GLU A 81 0.74 0.94 8.63
CA GLU A 81 0.09 2.26 8.61
C GLU A 81 1.09 3.38 8.30
N GLY A 82 2.20 3.46 9.04
CA GLY A 82 3.21 4.51 8.85
C GLY A 82 3.93 4.41 7.50
N PHE A 83 4.23 3.18 7.06
CA PHE A 83 4.79 2.89 5.74
C PHE A 83 3.86 3.38 4.63
N ALA A 84 2.58 3.04 4.70
CA ALA A 84 1.57 3.48 3.75
C ALA A 84 1.40 5.00 3.77
N ALA A 85 1.29 5.60 4.95
CA ALA A 85 1.12 7.05 5.10
C ALA A 85 2.29 7.84 4.53
N GLY A 86 3.54 7.40 4.77
CA GLY A 86 4.74 8.00 4.21
C GLY A 86 4.78 7.90 2.69
N GLY A 87 4.49 6.72 2.16
CA GLY A 87 4.48 6.47 0.71
C GLY A 87 3.40 7.27 -0.02
N VAL A 88 2.16 7.27 0.49
CA VAL A 88 1.03 8.04 -0.08
C VAL A 88 1.36 9.54 -0.10
N ARG A 89 1.92 10.08 0.98
CA ARG A 89 2.31 11.50 1.05
C ARG A 89 3.30 11.88 -0.04
N ILE A 90 4.33 11.07 -0.25
CA ILE A 90 5.38 11.33 -1.24
C ILE A 90 4.81 11.24 -2.66
N LEU A 91 4.05 10.18 -2.97
CA LEU A 91 3.46 10.01 -4.30
C LEU A 91 2.41 11.08 -4.62
N SER A 92 1.66 11.56 -3.62
CA SER A 92 0.74 12.69 -3.76
C SER A 92 1.52 13.99 -4.07
N ALA A 93 2.61 14.26 -3.36
CA ALA A 93 3.45 15.43 -3.59
C ALA A 93 4.13 15.41 -4.98
N LEU A 94 4.40 14.22 -5.52
CA LEU A 94 4.91 14.03 -6.87
C LEU A 94 3.84 14.20 -7.96
N GLY A 95 2.58 14.38 -7.59
CA GLY A 95 1.47 14.55 -8.53
C GLY A 95 1.05 13.25 -9.22
N CYS A 96 1.30 12.09 -8.62
CA CYS A 96 0.76 10.82 -9.12
C CYS A 96 -0.78 10.85 -9.07
N GLY A 97 -1.42 10.34 -10.12
CA GLY A 97 -2.88 10.24 -10.19
C GLY A 97 -3.43 8.92 -9.63
N TYR A 98 -2.59 7.89 -9.55
CA TYR A 98 -2.96 6.56 -9.09
C TYR A 98 -1.90 5.98 -8.16
N LEU A 99 -2.34 5.08 -7.27
CA LEU A 99 -1.48 4.18 -6.48
C LEU A 99 -1.82 2.74 -6.84
N SER A 100 -0.88 2.03 -7.49
CA SER A 100 -1.05 0.61 -7.79
C SER A 100 -0.46 -0.27 -6.70
N PHE A 101 -1.20 -1.29 -6.31
CA PHE A 101 -0.79 -2.28 -5.30
C PHE A 101 -1.37 -3.66 -5.61
N GLY A 102 -0.72 -4.69 -5.08
CA GLY A 102 -1.23 -6.07 -5.14
C GLY A 102 -2.32 -6.30 -4.11
N CYS A 103 -3.31 -7.13 -4.47
CA CYS A 103 -4.41 -7.56 -3.63
C CYS A 103 -4.55 -9.09 -3.72
N GLU A 104 -4.51 -9.79 -2.59
CA GLU A 104 -4.61 -11.25 -2.55
C GLU A 104 -6.05 -11.75 -2.45
N SER A 105 -6.95 -10.96 -1.87
CA SER A 105 -8.39 -11.23 -1.80
C SER A 105 -9.11 -11.07 -3.15
N GLY A 106 -8.44 -10.46 -4.13
CA GLY A 106 -9.00 -10.18 -5.45
C GLY A 106 -10.03 -9.04 -5.50
N SER A 107 -10.23 -8.31 -4.40
CA SER A 107 -11.22 -7.23 -4.32
C SER A 107 -10.66 -5.94 -3.73
N GLY A 108 -9.99 -5.16 -4.58
CA GLY A 108 -9.53 -3.81 -4.20
C GLY A 108 -10.66 -2.88 -3.76
N GLU A 109 -11.87 -3.06 -4.34
CA GLU A 109 -13.05 -2.29 -3.94
C GLU A 109 -13.53 -2.63 -2.52
N ALA A 110 -13.50 -3.92 -2.14
CA ALA A 110 -13.85 -4.32 -0.77
C ALA A 110 -12.84 -3.79 0.25
N LEU A 111 -11.53 -3.82 -0.07
CA LEU A 111 -10.49 -3.20 0.75
C LEU A 111 -10.67 -1.70 0.89
N PHE A 112 -11.04 -0.99 -0.17
CA PHE A 112 -11.33 0.44 -0.11
C PHE A 112 -12.55 0.74 0.76
N ARG A 113 -13.63 -0.06 0.66
CA ARG A 113 -14.80 0.08 1.54
C ARG A 113 -14.42 -0.15 3.01
N ALA A 114 -13.63 -1.18 3.31
CA ALA A 114 -13.15 -1.45 4.67
C ALA A 114 -12.27 -0.29 5.20
N ALA A 115 -11.38 0.25 4.36
CA ALA A 115 -10.58 1.41 4.70
C ALA A 115 -11.46 2.64 4.99
N LYS A 116 -12.50 2.87 4.20
CA LYS A 116 -13.46 3.95 4.44
C LYS A 116 -14.21 3.77 5.76
N ALA A 117 -14.68 2.56 6.06
CA ALA A 117 -15.31 2.24 7.33
C ALA A 117 -14.38 2.50 8.52
N SER A 118 -13.09 2.15 8.39
CA SER A 118 -12.10 2.41 9.44
C SER A 118 -11.77 3.90 9.69
N CYS A 119 -12.21 4.77 8.79
CA CYS A 119 -12.09 6.22 8.97
C CYS A 119 -13.39 6.86 9.53
N ALA A 120 -14.44 6.07 9.77
CA ALA A 120 -15.65 6.55 10.42
C ALA A 120 -15.40 6.91 11.90
N PRO A 121 -16.05 7.94 12.45
CA PRO A 121 -15.87 8.36 13.85
C PRO A 121 -16.13 7.23 14.86
N GLU A 122 -17.03 6.32 14.55
CA GLU A 122 -17.43 5.22 15.41
C GLU A 122 -16.42 4.07 15.47
N PHE A 123 -15.52 4.00 14.49
CA PHE A 123 -14.56 2.89 14.37
C PHE A 123 -13.66 2.77 15.62
N GLU A 124 -13.13 3.88 16.10
CA GLU A 124 -12.23 3.88 17.26
C GLU A 124 -12.95 3.45 18.54
N ALA A 125 -14.24 3.78 18.68
CA ALA A 125 -15.06 3.34 19.82
C ALA A 125 -15.25 1.81 19.80
N PHE A 126 -15.65 1.24 18.66
CA PHE A 126 -15.79 -0.21 18.51
C PHE A 126 -14.46 -0.96 18.68
N LEU A 127 -13.36 -0.39 18.15
CA LEU A 127 -12.02 -0.97 18.31
C LEU A 127 -11.62 -1.01 19.79
N HIS A 128 -11.82 0.10 20.51
CA HIS A 128 -11.47 0.21 21.93
C HIS A 128 -12.30 -0.74 22.79
N GLU A 129 -13.62 -0.81 22.57
CA GLU A 129 -14.52 -1.74 23.25
C GLU A 129 -14.06 -3.19 23.08
N ALA A 130 -13.79 -3.60 21.84
CA ALA A 130 -13.32 -4.94 21.53
C ALA A 130 -11.96 -5.27 22.21
N MET A 131 -11.05 -4.28 22.29
CA MET A 131 -9.77 -4.45 22.99
C MET A 131 -9.96 -4.54 24.50
N GLN A 132 -10.90 -3.81 25.10
CA GLN A 132 -11.23 -3.93 26.53
C GLN A 132 -11.80 -5.31 26.89
N GLU A 133 -12.47 -5.97 25.94
CA GLU A 133 -12.93 -7.37 26.10
C GLU A 133 -11.78 -8.41 25.98
N GLY A 134 -10.54 -7.97 25.79
CA GLY A 134 -9.35 -8.84 25.73
C GLY A 134 -8.99 -9.35 24.35
N LEU A 135 -9.60 -8.84 23.28
CA LEU A 135 -9.22 -9.20 21.93
C LEU A 135 -7.87 -8.60 21.54
N SER A 136 -7.09 -9.33 20.72
CA SER A 136 -5.90 -8.77 20.08
C SER A 136 -6.29 -7.61 19.16
N TYR A 137 -5.37 -6.69 18.89
CA TYR A 137 -5.62 -5.56 17.97
C TYR A 137 -6.17 -6.02 16.61
N ALA A 138 -5.62 -7.12 16.05
CA ALA A 138 -6.08 -7.66 14.77
C ALA A 138 -7.54 -8.13 14.85
N ALA A 139 -7.92 -8.88 15.88
CA ALA A 139 -9.28 -9.37 16.10
C ALA A 139 -10.24 -8.22 16.43
N ALA A 140 -9.82 -7.26 17.25
CA ALA A 140 -10.60 -6.08 17.58
C ALA A 140 -10.89 -5.23 16.32
N ARG A 141 -9.89 -5.05 15.46
CA ARG A 141 -10.04 -4.35 14.18
C ARG A 141 -11.05 -5.04 13.25
N GLN A 142 -10.97 -6.37 13.14
CA GLN A 142 -11.93 -7.14 12.34
C GLN A 142 -13.36 -6.96 12.86
N ARG A 143 -13.54 -7.05 14.18
CA ARG A 143 -14.85 -6.86 14.83
C ARG A 143 -15.39 -5.44 14.64
N ALA A 144 -14.56 -4.43 14.78
CA ALA A 144 -14.94 -3.04 14.55
C ALA A 144 -15.37 -2.78 13.10
N LEU A 145 -14.65 -3.35 12.12
CA LEU A 145 -15.04 -3.28 10.71
C LEU A 145 -16.37 -3.98 10.46
N ALA A 146 -16.58 -5.18 11.04
CA ALA A 146 -17.83 -5.91 10.90
C ALA A 146 -19.03 -5.13 11.49
N ALA A 147 -18.85 -4.46 12.64
CA ALA A 147 -19.87 -3.59 13.24
C ALA A 147 -20.26 -2.43 12.32
N LEU A 148 -19.37 -1.98 11.44
CA LEU A 148 -19.61 -0.94 10.44
C LEU A 148 -20.01 -1.50 9.05
N GLY A 149 -20.35 -2.78 8.98
CA GLY A 149 -20.80 -3.43 7.74
C GLY A 149 -19.69 -3.68 6.71
N ALA A 150 -18.42 -3.65 7.14
CA ALA A 150 -17.28 -3.97 6.30
C ALA A 150 -16.71 -5.36 6.64
N ASP A 151 -16.13 -6.03 5.62
CA ASP A 151 -15.53 -7.35 5.81
C ASP A 151 -14.12 -7.22 6.42
N GLY A 152 -14.00 -7.53 7.72
CA GLY A 152 -12.73 -7.53 8.44
C GLY A 152 -11.84 -8.74 8.13
N GLU A 153 -12.39 -9.84 7.60
CA GLU A 153 -11.62 -11.05 7.27
C GLU A 153 -10.66 -10.84 6.10
N LEU A 154 -10.91 -9.82 5.28
CA LEU A 154 -9.97 -9.38 4.23
C LEU A 154 -8.56 -9.09 4.77
N LEU A 155 -8.43 -8.69 6.04
CA LEU A 155 -7.17 -8.25 6.64
C LEU A 155 -6.37 -9.40 7.29
N THR A 156 -6.36 -10.57 6.66
CA THR A 156 -5.61 -11.76 7.13
C THR A 156 -4.31 -11.99 6.37
N ARG A 157 -4.17 -11.39 5.17
CA ARG A 157 -3.02 -11.59 4.29
C ARG A 157 -2.15 -10.32 4.23
N PRO A 158 -0.82 -10.45 4.15
CA PRO A 158 0.09 -9.30 4.20
C PRO A 158 -0.19 -8.23 3.13
N ASN A 159 -0.44 -8.63 1.88
CA ASN A 159 -0.70 -7.67 0.81
C ASN A 159 -2.05 -6.98 0.98
N ASP A 160 -3.07 -7.68 1.47
CA ASP A 160 -4.38 -7.06 1.74
C ASP A 160 -4.32 -6.09 2.92
N ILE A 161 -3.50 -6.37 3.94
CA ILE A 161 -3.23 -5.42 5.03
C ILE A 161 -2.58 -4.15 4.49
N LEU A 162 -1.54 -4.27 3.66
CA LEU A 162 -0.90 -3.10 3.05
C LEU A 162 -1.85 -2.36 2.11
N ALA A 163 -2.61 -3.06 1.28
CA ALA A 163 -3.61 -2.47 0.39
C ALA A 163 -4.67 -1.68 1.16
N PHE A 164 -5.15 -2.22 2.27
CA PHE A 164 -6.06 -1.53 3.18
C PHE A 164 -5.42 -0.25 3.75
N GLU A 165 -4.18 -0.33 4.25
CA GLU A 165 -3.49 0.83 4.82
C GLU A 165 -3.17 1.89 3.75
N TYR A 166 -2.90 1.52 2.50
CA TYR A 166 -2.78 2.47 1.39
C TYR A 166 -4.10 3.20 1.14
N CYS A 167 -5.20 2.48 1.07
CA CYS A 167 -6.53 3.07 0.90
C CYS A 167 -6.89 3.99 2.08
N ARG A 168 -6.59 3.58 3.31
CA ARG A 168 -6.80 4.36 4.52
C ARG A 168 -5.97 5.64 4.54
N ALA A 169 -4.70 5.56 4.14
CA ALA A 169 -3.81 6.71 4.02
C ALA A 169 -4.30 7.71 2.96
N ILE A 170 -4.78 7.22 1.80
CA ILE A 170 -5.38 8.05 0.76
C ILE A 170 -6.57 8.83 1.32
N ILE A 171 -7.47 8.17 2.06
CA ILE A 171 -8.66 8.79 2.63
C ILE A 171 -8.28 9.80 3.73
N ARG A 172 -7.44 9.40 4.70
CA ARG A 172 -7.05 10.25 5.84
C ARG A 172 -6.26 11.50 5.44
N GLN A 173 -5.49 11.41 4.35
CA GLN A 173 -4.70 12.53 3.84
C GLN A 173 -5.45 13.36 2.79
N GLU A 174 -6.71 13.01 2.50
CA GLU A 174 -7.50 13.64 1.43
C GLU A 174 -6.71 13.68 0.11
N SER A 175 -5.97 12.61 -0.15
CA SER A 175 -5.10 12.50 -1.31
C SER A 175 -5.91 12.35 -2.60
N GLY A 176 -5.46 13.00 -3.67
CA GLY A 176 -6.03 12.83 -5.01
C GLY A 176 -5.68 11.51 -5.69
N LEU A 177 -4.88 10.63 -5.05
CA LEU A 177 -4.53 9.32 -5.58
C LEU A 177 -5.76 8.42 -5.69
N ARG A 178 -5.88 7.74 -6.82
CA ARG A 178 -6.91 6.70 -7.04
C ARG A 178 -6.30 5.32 -6.86
N PRO A 179 -6.89 4.44 -6.01
CA PRO A 179 -6.45 3.06 -5.88
C PRO A 179 -6.54 2.29 -7.21
N LEU A 180 -5.50 1.50 -7.52
CA LEU A 180 -5.41 0.62 -8.69
C LEU A 180 -4.90 -0.75 -8.21
N ALA A 181 -5.83 -1.68 -7.90
CA ALA A 181 -5.54 -3.02 -7.43
C ALA A 181 -5.49 -4.03 -8.58
#